data_3d334b7deb80bb847983970e2f32fc24
#
_entry.id   3d334b7deb80bb847983970e2f32fc24
#
_cell.length_a   1.000
_cell.length_b   1.000
_cell.length_c   1.000
_cell.angle_alpha   90.00
_cell.angle_beta   90.00
_cell.angle_gamma   90.00
#
_symmetry.space_group_name_H-M   'P 1'
#
loop_
_entity.id
_entity.type
_entity.pdbx_description
1 polymer ?
#
loop_
_entity_poly.entity_id
_entity_poly.type
_entity_poly.pdbx_seq_one_letter_code
_entity_poly.pdbx_strand_id
1 'polypeptide(L)'
;MEYTIIIIFFVLLYFTSKVTWPFSGKNAHPINFVLFTQIFILTLPGVLILTFFKECAGSITCEIIAENIKINVMLDYFTVLCFILLGVLSSFFLLKGKTDFRPASNAHRRYLNTCFILTLLIFLVKIISVNQVPLFLTLLGHKDAAEIQKAEILRGEDGFSFPVINFLIKYFPLYFYYSTLIGLFKRKVTIVYFVMAFLVTSVTMLYDLQKGPVVIMIIGSFWLYWAYTGKAKMIVVGGIFSLFLVGVLFYISFDFGDDTQYFITAVLNRTFIAQNDGMYWVYQYYNILPNKELYSLWGVPLAQQFGIPQIDPLSDIIGVVFPQAKDSWVNTTTFLLGEAKAIFGDYSSIISSLVVFINVFVVCVLSTLLVRVSKNIFYPAIFVMIQTIPFANNLTDLLYGRFIFGFLVFMLFPVLICFLCYGKLKNDE
;
A
#
# COMPACT_ATOMS: atom_id res chain seq x y z
N MET A 1 29.25 -3.82 16.28
CA MET A 1 28.26 -4.82 15.82
C MET A 1 26.93 -4.19 15.36
N GLU A 2 26.50 -3.10 16.00
CA GLU A 2 25.19 -2.46 15.76
C GLU A 2 24.97 -2.00 14.32
N TYR A 3 25.97 -1.44 13.65
CA TYR A 3 25.82 -0.96 12.26
C TYR A 3 26.08 -2.02 11.18
N THR A 4 26.43 -3.25 11.55
CA THR A 4 26.70 -4.33 10.59
C THR A 4 25.46 -4.65 9.73
N ILE A 5 24.27 -4.58 10.32
CA ILE A 5 23.01 -4.84 9.60
C ILE A 5 22.74 -3.80 8.50
N ILE A 6 23.12 -2.55 8.73
CA ILE A 6 22.97 -1.47 7.74
C ILE A 6 23.91 -1.72 6.55
N ILE A 7 25.13 -2.17 6.81
CA ILE A 7 26.09 -2.54 5.75
C ILE A 7 25.53 -3.73 4.94
N ILE A 8 25.02 -4.76 5.62
CA ILE A 8 24.38 -5.91 4.97
C ILE A 8 23.21 -5.46 4.09
N PHE A 9 22.37 -4.54 4.58
CA PHE A 9 21.27 -3.98 3.80
C PHE A 9 21.76 -3.35 2.48
N PHE A 10 22.80 -2.50 2.52
CA PHE A 10 23.32 -1.88 1.30
C PHE A 10 23.93 -2.89 0.34
N VAL A 11 24.59 -3.92 0.84
CA VAL A 11 25.11 -5.03 0.03
C VAL A 11 23.98 -5.78 -0.65
N LEU A 12 22.94 -6.17 0.09
CA LEU A 12 21.76 -6.83 -0.45
C LEU A 12 21.02 -5.95 -1.46
N LEU A 13 20.89 -4.66 -1.18
CA LEU A 13 20.27 -3.69 -2.08
C LEU A 13 21.05 -3.62 -3.41
N TYR A 14 22.38 -3.59 -3.35
CA TYR A 14 23.22 -3.62 -4.56
C TYR A 14 22.99 -4.88 -5.40
N PHE A 15 22.95 -6.07 -4.79
CA PHE A 15 22.70 -7.31 -5.51
C PHE A 15 21.26 -7.35 -6.06
N THR A 16 20.28 -6.96 -5.25
CA THR A 16 18.88 -6.89 -5.67
C THR A 16 18.71 -5.93 -6.84
N SER A 17 19.38 -4.77 -6.80
CA SER A 17 19.34 -3.81 -7.89
C SER A 17 19.90 -4.37 -9.20
N LYS A 18 20.95 -5.17 -9.14
CA LYS A 18 21.50 -5.80 -10.35
C LYS A 18 20.59 -6.87 -10.97
N VAL A 19 19.81 -7.55 -10.14
CA VAL A 19 18.96 -8.67 -10.58
C VAL A 19 17.57 -8.19 -11.02
N THR A 20 16.98 -7.26 -10.27
CA THR A 20 15.58 -6.86 -10.44
C THR A 20 15.39 -5.46 -10.96
N TRP A 21 16.41 -4.62 -10.79
CA TRP A 21 16.39 -3.22 -11.13
C TRP A 21 17.14 -2.95 -12.39
N PRO A 22 16.46 -2.64 -13.40
CA PRO A 22 17.11 -1.88 -14.43
C PRO A 22 16.74 -0.42 -14.24
N PHE A 23 17.70 0.40 -13.90
CA PHE A 23 17.61 1.83 -14.20
C PHE A 23 17.30 2.06 -15.69
N SER A 24 17.43 1.03 -16.52
CA SER A 24 17.01 1.00 -17.93
C SER A 24 15.49 0.86 -18.16
N GLY A 25 14.68 0.64 -17.14
CA GLY A 25 13.21 0.61 -17.19
C GLY A 25 12.57 -0.62 -17.82
N LYS A 26 13.17 -1.19 -18.83
CA LYS A 26 12.52 -2.16 -19.74
C LYS A 26 12.17 -3.53 -19.13
N ASN A 27 12.68 -3.88 -17.95
CA ASN A 27 12.42 -5.19 -17.33
C ASN A 27 12.25 -5.07 -15.81
N ALA A 28 11.79 -3.91 -15.32
CA ALA A 28 11.61 -3.70 -13.89
C ALA A 28 10.49 -4.59 -13.35
N HIS A 29 10.84 -5.50 -12.43
CA HIS A 29 9.84 -6.27 -11.71
C HIS A 29 8.96 -5.31 -10.89
N PRO A 30 7.61 -5.50 -10.87
CA PRO A 30 6.69 -4.63 -10.13
C PRO A 30 7.03 -4.45 -8.64
N ILE A 31 7.72 -5.40 -8.00
CA ILE A 31 8.16 -5.30 -6.60
C ILE A 31 9.02 -4.07 -6.36
N ASN A 32 9.80 -3.62 -7.35
CA ASN A 32 10.63 -2.44 -7.23
C ASN A 32 9.81 -1.16 -7.03
N PHE A 33 8.57 -1.12 -7.53
CA PHE A 33 7.66 -0.01 -7.28
C PHE A 33 7.37 0.13 -5.77
N VAL A 34 7.10 -0.99 -5.10
CA VAL A 34 6.80 -1.02 -3.67
C VAL A 34 8.03 -0.69 -2.84
N LEU A 35 9.18 -1.28 -3.18
CA LEU A 35 10.44 -0.95 -2.52
C LEU A 35 10.72 0.55 -2.61
N PHE A 36 10.51 1.13 -3.80
CA PHE A 36 10.74 2.55 -4.00
C PHE A 36 9.73 3.42 -3.24
N THR A 37 8.43 3.14 -3.37
CA THR A 37 7.38 3.99 -2.78
C THR A 37 7.25 3.80 -1.28
N GLN A 38 7.05 2.57 -0.80
CA GLN A 38 6.77 2.33 0.61
C GLN A 38 8.04 2.37 1.48
N ILE A 39 9.18 1.91 0.97
CA ILE A 39 10.41 1.88 1.75
C ILE A 39 11.20 3.18 1.56
N PHE A 40 11.66 3.49 0.35
CA PHE A 40 12.57 4.62 0.14
C PHE A 40 11.90 5.99 0.28
N ILE A 41 10.62 6.12 -0.06
CA ILE A 41 9.92 7.42 0.05
C ILE A 41 9.20 7.54 1.40
N LEU A 42 8.39 6.55 1.80
CA LEU A 42 7.50 6.72 2.96
C LEU A 42 8.15 6.36 4.28
N THR A 43 8.84 5.21 4.40
CA THR A 43 9.25 4.73 5.73
C THR A 43 10.71 5.01 6.07
N LEU A 44 11.65 4.81 5.16
CA LEU A 44 13.08 5.01 5.44
C LEU A 44 13.44 6.45 5.88
N PRO A 45 12.96 7.51 5.21
CA PRO A 45 13.26 8.87 5.67
C PRO A 45 12.74 9.14 7.07
N GLY A 46 11.52 8.68 7.38
CA GLY A 46 10.94 8.84 8.71
C GLY A 46 11.72 8.11 9.80
N VAL A 47 12.15 6.86 9.55
CA VAL A 47 12.98 6.11 10.49
C VAL A 47 14.30 6.83 10.75
N LEU A 48 14.96 7.36 9.71
CA LEU A 48 16.21 8.11 9.87
C LEU A 48 16.00 9.42 10.63
N ILE A 49 14.94 10.17 10.31
CA ILE A 49 14.62 11.42 11.01
C ILE A 49 14.34 11.13 12.48
N LEU A 50 13.43 10.20 12.80
CA LEU A 50 13.05 9.87 14.17
C LEU A 50 14.21 9.31 15.00
N THR A 51 15.17 8.64 14.35
CA THR A 51 16.34 8.08 15.06
C THR A 51 17.41 9.12 15.35
N PHE A 52 17.74 9.99 14.39
CA PHE A 52 18.93 10.85 14.50
C PHE A 52 18.63 12.29 14.91
N PHE A 53 17.38 12.75 14.84
CA PHE A 53 17.03 14.10 15.25
C PHE A 53 16.36 14.10 16.62
N LYS A 54 16.67 15.12 17.41
CA LYS A 54 16.08 15.35 18.74
C LYS A 54 14.73 16.03 18.67
N GLU A 55 14.58 16.92 17.70
CA GLU A 55 13.35 17.67 17.45
C GLU A 55 12.88 17.40 16.03
N CYS A 56 11.61 17.05 15.89
CA CYS A 56 10.99 16.80 14.61
C CYS A 56 9.79 17.73 14.45
N ALA A 57 9.84 18.59 13.47
CA ALA A 57 8.77 19.54 13.21
C ALA A 57 7.40 18.84 13.09
N GLY A 58 6.48 19.16 14.00
CA GLY A 58 5.10 18.66 14.02
C GLY A 58 4.93 17.22 14.55
N SER A 59 5.97 16.58 15.14
CA SER A 59 5.83 15.29 15.81
C SER A 59 6.48 15.32 17.19
N ILE A 60 5.72 14.91 18.20
CA ILE A 60 6.22 14.74 19.57
C ILE A 60 7.11 13.51 19.72
N THR A 61 7.11 12.60 18.75
CA THR A 61 7.79 11.30 18.83
C THR A 61 9.28 11.46 19.07
N CYS A 62 9.90 12.46 18.44
CA CYS A 62 11.34 12.72 18.63
C CYS A 62 11.70 13.09 20.08
N GLU A 63 10.77 13.70 20.81
CA GLU A 63 10.98 14.17 22.19
C GLU A 63 10.68 13.08 23.23
N ILE A 64 9.59 12.31 23.00
CA ILE A 64 9.09 11.35 24.00
C ILE A 64 9.79 9.98 23.93
N ILE A 65 10.45 9.63 22.83
CA ILE A 65 11.08 8.32 22.65
C ILE A 65 12.53 8.33 23.16
N ALA A 66 12.86 7.35 24.00
CA ALA A 66 14.20 7.19 24.53
C ALA A 66 15.22 6.80 23.43
N GLU A 67 16.44 7.32 23.50
CA GLU A 67 17.49 7.14 22.49
C GLU A 67 17.82 5.68 22.20
N ASN A 68 17.89 4.84 23.23
CA ASN A 68 18.12 3.41 23.09
C ASN A 68 16.97 2.71 22.33
N ILE A 69 15.74 3.15 22.50
CA ILE A 69 14.57 2.64 21.78
C ILE A 69 14.67 3.04 20.30
N LYS A 70 15.04 4.29 20.01
CA LYS A 70 15.23 4.77 18.62
C LYS A 70 16.21 3.90 17.85
N ILE A 71 17.36 3.58 18.46
CA ILE A 71 18.38 2.73 17.86
C ILE A 71 17.87 1.30 17.65
N ASN A 72 17.21 0.72 18.65
CA ASN A 72 16.65 -0.64 18.53
C ASN A 72 15.63 -0.73 17.40
N VAL A 73 14.69 0.23 17.32
CA VAL A 73 13.70 0.30 16.23
C VAL A 73 14.37 0.38 14.86
N MET A 74 15.40 1.21 14.72
CA MET A 74 16.15 1.33 13.48
C MET A 74 16.83 0.01 13.09
N LEU A 75 17.46 -0.69 14.03
CA LEU A 75 18.13 -1.96 13.76
C LEU A 75 17.13 -3.05 13.36
N ASP A 76 16.00 -3.14 14.05
CA ASP A 76 14.92 -4.07 13.72
C ASP A 76 14.33 -3.75 12.33
N TYR A 77 14.14 -2.47 12.02
CA TYR A 77 13.68 -2.02 10.72
C TYR A 77 14.62 -2.47 9.59
N PHE A 78 15.93 -2.22 9.73
CA PHE A 78 16.92 -2.67 8.73
C PHE A 78 17.00 -4.19 8.63
N THR A 79 16.77 -4.91 9.72
CA THR A 79 16.70 -6.38 9.72
C THR A 79 15.55 -6.85 8.83
N VAL A 80 14.34 -6.30 9.01
CA VAL A 80 13.18 -6.62 8.16
C VAL A 80 13.46 -6.27 6.70
N LEU A 81 14.07 -5.11 6.43
CA LEU A 81 14.45 -4.73 5.06
C LEU A 81 15.40 -5.74 4.41
N CYS A 82 16.39 -6.26 5.15
CA CYS A 82 17.28 -7.31 4.65
C CYS A 82 16.49 -8.56 4.24
N PHE A 83 15.50 -8.97 5.02
CA PHE A 83 14.66 -10.13 4.69
C PHE A 83 13.71 -9.88 3.51
N ILE A 84 13.21 -8.65 3.32
CA ILE A 84 12.50 -8.26 2.09
C ILE A 84 13.40 -8.49 0.87
N LEU A 85 14.63 -7.95 0.90
CA LEU A 85 15.59 -8.05 -0.21
C LEU A 85 16.02 -9.51 -0.44
N LEU A 86 16.23 -10.30 0.62
CA LEU A 86 16.52 -11.73 0.52
C LEU A 86 15.37 -12.49 -0.12
N GLY A 87 14.11 -12.18 0.21
CA GLY A 87 12.93 -12.79 -0.41
C GLY A 87 12.87 -12.52 -1.91
N VAL A 88 13.14 -11.28 -2.33
CA VAL A 88 13.26 -10.92 -3.75
C VAL A 88 14.39 -11.70 -4.42
N LEU A 89 15.61 -11.65 -3.88
CA LEU A 89 16.78 -12.33 -4.46
C LEU A 89 16.58 -13.84 -4.58
N SER A 90 16.08 -14.49 -3.53
CA SER A 90 15.84 -15.92 -3.51
C SER A 90 14.83 -16.35 -4.58
N SER A 91 13.79 -15.56 -4.82
CA SER A 91 12.80 -15.82 -5.87
C SER A 91 13.43 -15.80 -7.27
N PHE A 92 14.32 -14.86 -7.54
CA PHE A 92 15.01 -14.76 -8.83
C PHE A 92 16.04 -15.87 -9.04
N PHE A 93 16.76 -16.26 -7.98
CA PHE A 93 17.69 -17.39 -8.06
C PHE A 93 16.97 -18.72 -8.32
N LEU A 94 15.79 -18.91 -7.71
CA LEU A 94 14.99 -20.12 -7.92
C LEU A 94 14.50 -20.24 -9.37
N LEU A 95 14.06 -19.13 -9.95
CA LEU A 95 13.33 -19.16 -11.23
C LEU A 95 14.22 -19.10 -12.47
N LYS A 96 15.51 -19.27 -12.35
CA LYS A 96 16.52 -19.30 -13.43
C LYS A 96 15.97 -18.89 -14.80
N GLY A 97 16.31 -17.69 -15.25
CA GLY A 97 15.96 -17.21 -16.60
C GLY A 97 15.36 -15.80 -16.59
N LYS A 98 15.59 -15.09 -17.70
CA LYS A 98 15.10 -13.71 -17.89
C LYS A 98 13.59 -13.74 -18.18
N THR A 99 12.81 -13.12 -17.32
CA THR A 99 11.38 -12.87 -17.57
C THR A 99 11.20 -11.41 -17.99
N ASP A 100 10.45 -11.20 -19.05
CA ASP A 100 10.16 -9.85 -19.57
C ASP A 100 8.98 -9.23 -18.79
N PHE A 101 9.29 -8.27 -17.91
CA PHE A 101 8.32 -7.51 -17.13
C PHE A 101 7.93 -6.17 -17.77
N ARG A 102 8.13 -5.98 -19.09
CA ARG A 102 7.59 -4.78 -19.74
C ARG A 102 6.08 -4.72 -19.60
N PRO A 103 5.49 -3.54 -19.29
CA PRO A 103 4.06 -3.38 -19.15
C PRO A 103 3.28 -3.91 -20.34
N ALA A 104 2.31 -4.78 -20.07
CA ALA A 104 1.45 -5.39 -21.05
C ALA A 104 0.04 -5.54 -20.50
N SER A 105 -0.98 -5.37 -21.36
CA SER A 105 -2.37 -5.59 -21.00
C SER A 105 -3.17 -6.09 -22.20
N ASN A 106 -4.27 -6.77 -21.90
CA ASN A 106 -5.28 -7.09 -22.90
C ASN A 106 -6.12 -5.83 -23.15
N ALA A 107 -5.73 -5.06 -24.18
CA ALA A 107 -6.37 -3.80 -24.56
C ALA A 107 -7.47 -3.99 -25.63
N HIS A 108 -8.01 -5.19 -25.77
CA HIS A 108 -9.11 -5.43 -26.69
C HIS A 108 -10.40 -4.74 -26.22
N ARG A 109 -11.10 -4.05 -27.13
CA ARG A 109 -12.26 -3.21 -26.82
C ARG A 109 -13.34 -3.94 -26.00
N ARG A 110 -13.69 -5.18 -26.37
CA ARG A 110 -14.68 -5.99 -25.66
C ARG A 110 -14.28 -6.26 -24.21
N TYR A 111 -13.01 -6.59 -23.99
CA TYR A 111 -12.45 -6.84 -22.66
C TYR A 111 -12.51 -5.59 -21.79
N LEU A 112 -12.01 -4.46 -22.30
CA LEU A 112 -12.00 -3.20 -21.55
C LEU A 112 -13.40 -2.67 -21.26
N ASN A 113 -14.37 -2.84 -22.20
CA ASN A 113 -15.76 -2.47 -21.96
C ASN A 113 -16.39 -3.32 -20.85
N THR A 114 -16.09 -4.63 -20.79
CA THR A 114 -16.55 -5.49 -19.69
C THR A 114 -15.95 -5.03 -18.35
N CYS A 115 -14.65 -4.71 -18.32
CA CYS A 115 -14.01 -4.14 -17.12
C CYS A 115 -14.62 -2.79 -16.72
N PHE A 116 -14.94 -1.92 -17.66
CA PHE A 116 -15.61 -0.65 -17.43
C PHE A 116 -16.98 -0.83 -16.76
N ILE A 117 -17.82 -1.71 -17.33
CA ILE A 117 -19.14 -2.02 -16.77
C ILE A 117 -19.02 -2.59 -15.35
N LEU A 118 -18.08 -3.52 -15.12
CA LEU A 118 -17.83 -4.06 -13.79
C LEU A 118 -17.36 -2.98 -12.80
N THR A 119 -16.52 -2.03 -13.24
CA THR A 119 -16.10 -0.91 -12.39
C THR A 119 -17.29 0.00 -12.02
N LEU A 120 -18.19 0.27 -12.97
CA LEU A 120 -19.43 1.02 -12.69
C LEU A 120 -20.36 0.27 -11.72
N LEU A 121 -20.50 -1.05 -11.87
CA LEU A 121 -21.26 -1.87 -10.92
C LEU A 121 -20.66 -1.85 -9.52
N ILE A 122 -19.32 -1.93 -9.41
CA ILE A 122 -18.61 -1.78 -8.15
C ILE A 122 -18.88 -0.41 -7.52
N PHE A 123 -18.84 0.65 -8.30
CA PHE A 123 -19.16 2.00 -7.82
C PHE A 123 -20.58 2.10 -7.30
N LEU A 124 -21.55 1.54 -8.02
CA LEU A 124 -22.95 1.48 -7.58
C LEU A 124 -23.11 0.68 -6.27
N VAL A 125 -22.45 -0.48 -6.15
CA VAL A 125 -22.45 -1.26 -4.91
C VAL A 125 -21.91 -0.46 -3.75
N LYS A 126 -20.79 0.27 -3.93
CA LYS A 126 -20.23 1.14 -2.90
C LYS A 126 -21.21 2.24 -2.45
N ILE A 127 -21.89 2.88 -3.39
CA ILE A 127 -22.88 3.94 -3.07
C ILE A 127 -24.07 3.37 -2.30
N ILE A 128 -24.60 2.23 -2.74
CA ILE A 128 -25.81 1.63 -2.15
C ILE A 128 -25.51 1.01 -0.77
N SER A 129 -24.27 0.61 -0.53
CA SER A 129 -23.87 -0.07 0.71
C SER A 129 -23.62 0.86 1.89
N VAL A 130 -23.55 2.17 1.69
CA VAL A 130 -23.33 3.16 2.74
C VAL A 130 -24.57 4.05 2.92
N ASN A 131 -24.83 4.48 4.15
CA ASN A 131 -25.96 5.38 4.44
C ASN A 131 -25.81 6.71 3.71
N GLN A 132 -24.61 7.27 3.72
CA GLN A 132 -24.26 8.51 3.02
C GLN A 132 -22.85 8.39 2.44
N VAL A 133 -22.64 8.92 1.24
CA VAL A 133 -21.31 8.89 0.59
C VAL A 133 -20.51 10.10 1.04
N PRO A 134 -19.38 9.93 1.76
CA PRO A 134 -18.57 11.04 2.28
C PRO A 134 -18.13 12.04 1.20
N LEU A 135 -17.79 11.55 0.00
CA LEU A 135 -17.44 12.41 -1.14
C LEU A 135 -18.58 13.37 -1.50
N PHE A 136 -19.83 12.90 -1.53
CA PHE A 136 -20.97 13.75 -1.88
C PHE A 136 -21.28 14.73 -0.75
N LEU A 137 -21.19 14.31 0.51
CA LEU A 137 -21.35 15.22 1.66
C LEU A 137 -20.34 16.38 1.60
N THR A 138 -19.08 16.07 1.29
CA THR A 138 -18.02 17.10 1.15
C THR A 138 -18.32 18.07 0.01
N LEU A 139 -18.76 17.57 -1.16
CA LEU A 139 -19.14 18.39 -2.30
C LEU A 139 -20.34 19.30 -2.01
N LEU A 140 -21.25 18.86 -1.14
CA LEU A 140 -22.40 19.64 -0.68
C LEU A 140 -22.07 20.60 0.48
N GLY A 141 -20.83 20.63 0.96
CA GLY A 141 -20.37 21.52 2.02
C GLY A 141 -20.51 20.98 3.45
N HIS A 142 -20.99 19.74 3.61
CA HIS A 142 -21.20 19.09 4.92
C HIS A 142 -19.92 18.34 5.39
N LYS A 143 -18.84 19.09 5.63
CA LYS A 143 -17.51 18.50 5.94
C LYS A 143 -17.50 17.65 7.21
N ASP A 144 -18.13 18.12 8.29
CA ASP A 144 -18.16 17.40 9.59
C ASP A 144 -18.91 16.07 9.48
N ALA A 145 -20.06 16.07 8.81
CA ALA A 145 -20.82 14.85 8.54
C ALA A 145 -20.04 13.87 7.66
N ALA A 146 -19.28 14.37 6.69
CA ALA A 146 -18.42 13.57 5.83
C ALA A 146 -17.30 12.88 6.59
N GLU A 147 -16.68 13.55 7.59
CA GLU A 147 -15.63 12.95 8.42
C GLU A 147 -16.17 11.88 9.38
N ILE A 148 -17.34 12.12 9.97
CA ILE A 148 -18.01 11.11 10.81
C ILE A 148 -18.32 9.86 9.99
N GLN A 149 -18.99 10.04 8.85
CA GLN A 149 -19.36 8.93 7.98
C GLN A 149 -18.13 8.15 7.44
N LYS A 150 -17.04 8.86 7.13
CA LYS A 150 -15.77 8.24 6.78
C LYS A 150 -15.21 7.38 7.93
N ALA A 151 -15.28 7.87 9.17
CA ALA A 151 -14.81 7.11 10.33
C ALA A 151 -15.65 5.83 10.54
N GLU A 152 -16.97 5.89 10.37
CA GLU A 152 -17.87 4.72 10.45
C GLU A 152 -17.52 3.67 9.38
N ILE A 153 -17.28 4.10 8.12
CA ILE A 153 -16.87 3.21 7.03
C ILE A 153 -15.52 2.54 7.36
N LEU A 154 -14.54 3.31 7.87
CA LEU A 154 -13.22 2.79 8.19
C LEU A 154 -13.24 1.79 9.37
N ARG A 155 -14.14 1.97 10.33
CA ARG A 155 -14.38 1.05 11.44
C ARG A 155 -15.18 -0.20 11.03
N GLY A 156 -15.76 -0.20 9.83
CA GLY A 156 -16.65 -1.26 9.35
C GLY A 156 -18.04 -1.25 9.98
N GLU A 157 -18.44 -0.13 10.59
CA GLU A 157 -19.77 0.08 11.18
C GLU A 157 -20.81 0.38 10.09
N ASP A 158 -20.37 0.99 8.98
CA ASP A 158 -21.18 1.23 7.78
C ASP A 158 -20.49 0.69 6.52
N GLY A 159 -21.28 0.32 5.53
CA GLY A 159 -20.79 -0.21 4.27
C GLY A 159 -20.79 -1.74 4.16
N PHE A 160 -20.29 -2.21 3.04
CA PHE A 160 -20.31 -3.64 2.70
C PHE A 160 -19.18 -4.40 3.43
N SER A 161 -19.51 -5.40 4.24
CA SER A 161 -18.60 -6.09 5.15
C SER A 161 -18.12 -7.49 4.72
N PHE A 162 -18.36 -7.92 3.47
CA PHE A 162 -17.93 -9.25 3.03
C PHE A 162 -16.46 -9.26 2.55
N PRO A 163 -15.52 -9.90 3.28
CA PRO A 163 -14.07 -9.70 3.11
C PRO A 163 -13.55 -9.92 1.68
N VAL A 164 -13.97 -11.02 1.01
CA VAL A 164 -13.50 -11.34 -0.36
C VAL A 164 -14.02 -10.32 -1.37
N ILE A 165 -15.26 -9.90 -1.24
CA ILE A 165 -15.86 -8.92 -2.15
C ILE A 165 -15.29 -7.53 -1.89
N ASN A 166 -15.06 -7.15 -0.64
CA ASN A 166 -14.38 -5.89 -0.30
C ASN A 166 -13.00 -5.78 -0.94
N PHE A 167 -12.24 -6.87 -0.93
CA PHE A 167 -10.95 -6.92 -1.59
C PHE A 167 -11.03 -6.63 -3.10
N LEU A 168 -12.01 -7.22 -3.77
CA LEU A 168 -12.27 -6.99 -5.20
C LEU A 168 -12.75 -5.58 -5.49
N ILE A 169 -13.72 -5.12 -4.71
CA ILE A 169 -14.27 -3.77 -4.78
C ILE A 169 -13.17 -2.73 -4.63
N LYS A 170 -12.18 -2.98 -3.77
CA LYS A 170 -11.06 -2.08 -3.53
C LYS A 170 -10.06 -2.02 -4.69
N TYR A 171 -9.73 -3.15 -5.30
CA TYR A 171 -8.59 -3.24 -6.22
C TYR A 171 -8.95 -3.36 -7.70
N PHE A 172 -10.15 -3.82 -8.02
CA PHE A 172 -10.57 -4.01 -9.40
C PHE A 172 -10.61 -2.70 -10.23
N PRO A 173 -11.06 -1.55 -9.70
CA PRO A 173 -10.99 -0.29 -10.45
C PRO A 173 -9.58 0.10 -10.87
N LEU A 174 -8.56 -0.16 -10.01
CA LEU A 174 -7.16 0.06 -10.35
C LEU A 174 -6.68 -0.87 -11.46
N TYR A 175 -7.11 -2.13 -11.45
CA TYR A 175 -6.83 -3.08 -12.51
C TYR A 175 -7.36 -2.61 -13.87
N PHE A 176 -8.61 -2.16 -13.91
CA PHE A 176 -9.22 -1.58 -15.09
C PHE A 176 -8.44 -0.35 -15.59
N TYR A 177 -8.13 0.55 -14.70
CA TYR A 177 -7.37 1.76 -14.99
C TYR A 177 -5.99 1.46 -15.60
N TYR A 178 -5.20 0.61 -14.96
CA TYR A 178 -3.86 0.28 -15.48
C TYR A 178 -3.92 -0.52 -16.78
N SER A 179 -4.91 -1.38 -16.94
CA SER A 179 -5.14 -2.08 -18.22
C SER A 179 -5.40 -1.10 -19.34
N THR A 180 -6.20 -0.07 -19.08
CA THR A 180 -6.55 0.99 -20.04
C THR A 180 -5.33 1.90 -20.33
N LEU A 181 -4.58 2.27 -19.29
CA LEU A 181 -3.36 3.09 -19.40
C LEU A 181 -2.30 2.41 -20.28
N ILE A 182 -2.03 1.12 -20.04
CA ILE A 182 -1.09 0.35 -20.86
C ILE A 182 -1.61 0.23 -22.30
N GLY A 183 -2.93 0.07 -22.46
CA GLY A 183 -3.58 0.10 -23.78
C GLY A 183 -3.37 1.43 -24.51
N LEU A 184 -3.41 2.56 -23.81
CA LEU A 184 -3.11 3.89 -24.33
C LEU A 184 -1.63 3.98 -24.79
N PHE A 185 -0.68 3.49 -23.99
CA PHE A 185 0.74 3.46 -24.38
C PHE A 185 0.96 2.67 -25.66
N LYS A 186 0.21 1.60 -25.88
CA LYS A 186 0.23 0.78 -27.08
C LYS A 186 -0.60 1.35 -28.23
N ARG A 187 -1.22 2.52 -28.07
CA ARG A 187 -2.12 3.16 -29.06
C ARG A 187 -3.35 2.29 -29.44
N LYS A 188 -3.72 1.34 -28.59
CA LYS A 188 -4.92 0.50 -28.77
C LYS A 188 -6.18 1.12 -28.14
N VAL A 189 -6.01 2.15 -27.30
CA VAL A 189 -7.07 2.87 -26.59
C VAL A 189 -6.99 4.34 -26.95
N THR A 190 -8.14 4.98 -27.13
CA THR A 190 -8.25 6.43 -27.37
C THR A 190 -8.04 7.21 -26.09
N ILE A 191 -7.57 8.46 -26.20
CA ILE A 191 -7.40 9.35 -25.04
C ILE A 191 -8.73 9.59 -24.31
N VAL A 192 -9.83 9.72 -25.05
CA VAL A 192 -11.17 9.94 -24.48
C VAL A 192 -11.59 8.77 -23.58
N TYR A 193 -11.41 7.53 -24.07
CA TYR A 193 -11.70 6.33 -23.28
C TYR A 193 -10.82 6.25 -22.02
N PHE A 194 -9.55 6.62 -22.14
CA PHE A 194 -8.64 6.68 -20.99
C PHE A 194 -9.09 7.73 -19.96
N VAL A 195 -9.49 8.93 -20.39
CA VAL A 195 -10.00 9.97 -19.49
C VAL A 195 -11.24 9.49 -18.75
N MET A 196 -12.17 8.82 -19.44
CA MET A 196 -13.35 8.22 -18.80
C MET A 196 -12.97 7.15 -17.77
N ALA A 197 -12.01 6.28 -18.09
CA ALA A 197 -11.51 5.27 -17.16
C ALA A 197 -10.85 5.92 -15.93
N PHE A 198 -10.05 6.96 -16.13
CA PHE A 198 -9.44 7.74 -15.05
C PHE A 198 -10.48 8.35 -14.12
N LEU A 199 -11.50 9.03 -14.68
CA LEU A 199 -12.54 9.68 -13.88
C LEU A 199 -13.35 8.67 -13.07
N VAL A 200 -13.84 7.59 -13.71
CA VAL A 200 -14.62 6.56 -13.03
C VAL A 200 -13.81 5.91 -11.92
N THR A 201 -12.55 5.56 -12.19
CA THR A 201 -11.67 4.96 -11.17
C THR A 201 -11.39 5.94 -10.03
N SER A 202 -11.08 7.19 -10.32
CA SER A 202 -10.78 8.21 -9.30
C SER A 202 -11.99 8.45 -8.38
N VAL A 203 -13.20 8.58 -8.92
CA VAL A 203 -14.41 8.76 -8.12
C VAL A 203 -14.69 7.50 -7.28
N THR A 204 -14.51 6.30 -7.85
CA THR A 204 -14.67 5.04 -7.10
C THR A 204 -13.65 4.90 -5.96
N MET A 205 -12.44 5.46 -6.11
CA MET A 205 -11.40 5.43 -5.09
C MET A 205 -11.55 6.51 -4.02
N LEU A 206 -12.18 7.64 -4.36
CA LEU A 206 -12.38 8.78 -3.47
C LEU A 206 -13.72 8.75 -2.72
N TYR A 207 -14.57 7.76 -2.94
CA TYR A 207 -15.93 7.76 -2.38
C TYR A 207 -15.96 7.92 -0.85
N ASP A 208 -14.95 7.36 -0.16
CA ASP A 208 -14.73 7.39 1.29
C ASP A 208 -13.70 8.45 1.73
N LEU A 209 -13.35 9.38 0.87
CA LEU A 209 -12.35 10.44 1.08
C LEU A 209 -10.94 9.92 1.42
N GLN A 210 -10.62 8.66 1.15
CA GLN A 210 -9.26 8.17 1.25
C GLN A 210 -8.42 8.67 0.06
N LYS A 211 -7.45 9.52 0.32
CA LYS A 211 -6.60 10.16 -0.71
C LYS A 211 -5.48 9.22 -1.19
N GLY A 212 -5.00 8.35 -0.31
CA GLY A 212 -3.89 7.44 -0.58
C GLY A 212 -4.04 6.61 -1.85
N PRO A 213 -5.20 5.95 -2.11
CA PRO A 213 -5.38 5.14 -3.31
C PRO A 213 -5.20 5.91 -4.62
N VAL A 214 -5.68 7.17 -4.69
CA VAL A 214 -5.53 8.01 -5.90
C VAL A 214 -4.09 8.48 -6.08
N VAL A 215 -3.42 8.85 -5.00
CA VAL A 215 -1.99 9.21 -5.05
C VAL A 215 -1.16 8.03 -5.56
N ILE A 216 -1.38 6.82 -5.03
CA ILE A 216 -0.70 5.60 -5.48
C ILE A 216 -1.03 5.27 -6.93
N MET A 217 -2.27 5.45 -7.37
CA MET A 217 -2.69 5.28 -8.77
C MET A 217 -1.88 6.20 -9.70
N ILE A 218 -1.68 7.45 -9.32
CA ILE A 218 -0.94 8.43 -10.13
C ILE A 218 0.55 8.09 -10.15
N ILE A 219 1.17 7.82 -8.99
CA ILE A 219 2.58 7.40 -8.91
C ILE A 219 2.80 6.12 -9.74
N GLY A 220 1.89 5.16 -9.62
CA GLY A 220 1.91 3.93 -10.41
C GLY A 220 1.85 4.18 -11.93
N SER A 221 1.12 5.21 -12.36
CA SER A 221 1.05 5.59 -13.78
C SER A 221 2.38 6.09 -14.32
N PHE A 222 3.08 6.93 -13.57
CA PHE A 222 4.43 7.40 -13.94
C PHE A 222 5.43 6.25 -13.94
N TRP A 223 5.33 5.35 -12.96
CA TRP A 223 6.14 4.15 -12.93
C TRP A 223 5.92 3.24 -14.14
N LEU A 224 4.66 2.95 -14.50
CA LEU A 224 4.33 2.16 -15.67
C LEU A 224 4.81 2.82 -16.97
N TYR A 225 4.69 4.15 -17.08
CA TYR A 225 5.22 4.87 -18.22
C TYR A 225 6.74 4.76 -18.34
N TRP A 226 7.45 4.89 -17.21
CA TRP A 226 8.89 4.65 -17.17
C TRP A 226 9.25 3.21 -17.54
N ALA A 227 8.58 2.22 -16.94
CA ALA A 227 8.81 0.82 -17.22
C ALA A 227 8.53 0.47 -18.71
N TYR A 228 7.58 1.18 -19.35
CA TYR A 228 7.27 1.02 -20.77
C TYR A 228 8.29 1.69 -21.67
N THR A 229 8.69 2.94 -21.37
CA THR A 229 9.52 3.77 -22.26
C THR A 229 11.00 3.74 -21.95
N GLY A 230 11.42 3.39 -20.73
CA GLY A 230 12.79 3.49 -20.22
C GLY A 230 13.24 4.93 -19.90
N LYS A 231 12.35 5.93 -19.91
CA LYS A 231 12.68 7.36 -19.69
C LYS A 231 12.66 7.69 -18.20
N ALA A 232 13.80 7.54 -17.51
CA ALA A 232 13.92 7.75 -16.05
C ALA A 232 13.46 9.13 -15.56
N LYS A 233 13.59 10.20 -16.37
CA LYS A 233 13.10 11.54 -16.02
C LYS A 233 11.61 11.59 -15.64
N MET A 234 10.82 10.63 -16.12
CA MET A 234 9.39 10.57 -15.79
C MET A 234 9.11 10.14 -14.35
N ILE A 235 10.03 9.40 -13.71
CA ILE A 235 9.91 9.10 -12.28
C ILE A 235 10.06 10.38 -11.46
N VAL A 236 11.04 11.22 -11.82
CA VAL A 236 11.26 12.50 -11.13
C VAL A 236 10.05 13.43 -11.29
N VAL A 237 9.55 13.56 -12.53
CA VAL A 237 8.33 14.33 -12.80
C VAL A 237 7.14 13.79 -12.03
N GLY A 238 6.97 12.46 -12.01
CA GLY A 238 5.91 11.79 -11.26
C GLY A 238 6.03 12.01 -9.75
N GLY A 239 7.24 11.96 -9.20
CA GLY A 239 7.51 12.25 -7.79
C GLY A 239 7.14 13.68 -7.41
N ILE A 240 7.62 14.67 -8.18
CA ILE A 240 7.30 16.09 -7.95
C ILE A 240 5.79 16.33 -8.06
N PHE A 241 5.14 15.81 -9.10
CA PHE A 241 3.70 15.94 -9.28
C PHE A 241 2.91 15.30 -8.15
N SER A 242 3.35 14.15 -7.65
CA SER A 242 2.69 13.47 -6.54
C SER A 242 2.81 14.24 -5.23
N LEU A 243 3.97 14.81 -4.94
CA LEU A 243 4.16 15.70 -3.78
C LEU A 243 3.29 16.95 -3.89
N PHE A 244 3.22 17.57 -5.06
CA PHE A 244 2.31 18.68 -5.32
C PHE A 244 0.85 18.29 -5.07
N LEU A 245 0.42 17.14 -5.59
CA LEU A 245 -0.94 16.64 -5.39
C LEU A 245 -1.24 16.36 -3.92
N VAL A 246 -0.31 15.76 -3.18
CA VAL A 246 -0.42 15.58 -1.72
C VAL A 246 -0.62 16.93 -1.06
N GLY A 247 0.21 17.94 -1.38
CA GLY A 247 0.08 19.29 -0.86
C GLY A 247 -1.29 19.90 -1.13
N VAL A 248 -1.78 19.81 -2.37
CA VAL A 248 -3.12 20.33 -2.75
C VAL A 248 -4.22 19.60 -1.98
N LEU A 249 -4.17 18.28 -1.87
CA LEU A 249 -5.15 17.50 -1.15
C LEU A 249 -5.15 17.81 0.36
N PHE A 250 -3.98 18.13 0.93
CA PHE A 250 -3.87 18.59 2.31
C PHE A 250 -4.46 19.99 2.48
N TYR A 251 -4.12 20.93 1.60
CA TYR A 251 -4.64 22.29 1.63
C TYR A 251 -6.18 22.35 1.58
N ILE A 252 -6.78 21.53 0.71
CA ILE A 252 -8.26 21.43 0.61
C ILE A 252 -8.90 20.84 1.86
N SER A 253 -8.18 19.97 2.59
CA SER A 253 -8.76 19.16 3.67
C SER A 253 -8.62 19.79 5.05
N PHE A 254 -7.60 20.59 5.24
CA PHE A 254 -7.31 21.21 6.52
C PHE A 254 -7.34 22.74 6.35
N ASP A 255 -7.83 23.41 7.36
CA ASP A 255 -7.77 24.86 7.43
C ASP A 255 -6.43 25.26 8.06
N PHE A 256 -5.47 25.64 7.24
CA PHE A 256 -4.13 26.10 7.69
C PHE A 256 -4.08 27.62 7.91
N GLY A 257 -5.15 28.35 7.64
CA GLY A 257 -5.12 29.81 7.63
C GLY A 257 -4.04 30.33 6.69
N ASP A 258 -3.39 31.42 7.07
CA ASP A 258 -2.30 32.06 6.28
C ASP A 258 -0.89 31.57 6.66
N ASP A 259 -0.77 30.56 7.56
CA ASP A 259 0.53 30.05 8.03
C ASP A 259 1.12 29.01 7.07
N THR A 260 1.88 29.50 6.10
CA THR A 260 2.58 28.68 5.11
C THR A 260 3.62 27.74 5.77
N GLN A 261 4.27 28.16 6.87
CA GLN A 261 5.27 27.35 7.54
C GLN A 261 4.61 26.15 8.23
N TYR A 262 3.49 26.38 8.91
CA TYR A 262 2.70 25.30 9.51
C TYR A 262 2.21 24.30 8.45
N PHE A 263 1.73 24.79 7.31
CA PHE A 263 1.32 23.93 6.19
C PHE A 263 2.46 23.03 5.68
N ILE A 264 3.63 23.60 5.38
CA ILE A 264 4.80 22.83 4.89
C ILE A 264 5.20 21.78 5.93
N THR A 265 5.29 22.16 7.20
CA THR A 265 5.64 21.28 8.30
C THR A 265 4.65 20.12 8.43
N ALA A 266 3.35 20.39 8.35
CA ALA A 266 2.31 19.37 8.42
C ALA A 266 2.37 18.39 7.25
N VAL A 267 2.62 18.88 6.02
CA VAL A 267 2.78 18.03 4.83
C VAL A 267 4.01 17.13 4.95
N LEU A 268 5.16 17.68 5.37
CA LEU A 268 6.40 16.91 5.54
C LEU A 268 6.26 15.89 6.65
N ASN A 269 5.71 16.28 7.80
CA ASN A 269 5.42 15.36 8.90
C ASN A 269 4.53 14.22 8.43
N ARG A 270 3.38 14.51 7.82
CA ARG A 270 2.44 13.48 7.39
C ARG A 270 3.00 12.57 6.32
N THR A 271 3.89 13.07 5.46
CA THR A 271 4.46 12.28 4.37
C THR A 271 5.56 11.34 4.85
N PHE A 272 6.45 11.81 5.73
CA PHE A 272 7.68 11.07 6.08
C PHE A 272 7.69 10.57 7.50
N ILE A 273 7.24 11.36 8.48
CA ILE A 273 7.41 11.05 9.91
C ILE A 273 6.22 10.24 10.44
N ALA A 274 5.02 10.76 10.28
CA ALA A 274 3.80 10.18 10.86
C ALA A 274 3.49 8.74 10.39
N GLN A 275 4.09 8.30 9.26
CA GLN A 275 3.98 6.92 8.80
C GLN A 275 4.73 5.93 9.72
N ASN A 276 5.59 6.41 10.61
CA ASN A 276 6.43 5.60 11.48
C ASN A 276 6.17 5.82 12.98
N ASP A 277 5.45 6.89 13.36
CA ASP A 277 5.23 7.26 14.76
C ASP A 277 4.71 6.09 15.60
N GLY A 278 3.69 5.38 15.12
CA GLY A 278 3.10 4.24 15.83
C GLY A 278 4.09 3.14 16.16
N MET A 279 5.07 2.89 15.27
CA MET A 279 6.12 1.90 15.54
C MET A 279 6.96 2.30 16.77
N TYR A 280 7.42 3.55 16.82
CA TYR A 280 8.21 4.05 17.95
C TYR A 280 7.40 4.09 19.25
N TRP A 281 6.13 4.49 19.19
CA TRP A 281 5.24 4.51 20.37
C TRP A 281 5.03 3.11 20.93
N VAL A 282 4.77 2.11 20.09
CA VAL A 282 4.58 0.73 20.55
C VAL A 282 5.87 0.20 21.21
N TYR A 283 7.05 0.47 20.64
CA TYR A 283 8.32 0.04 21.25
C TYR A 283 8.55 0.70 22.62
N GLN A 284 8.27 2.01 22.74
CA GLN A 284 8.44 2.77 23.99
C GLN A 284 7.47 2.31 25.06
N TYR A 285 6.20 2.14 24.70
CA TYR A 285 5.12 1.93 25.65
C TYR A 285 4.61 0.47 25.68
N TYR A 286 5.33 -0.46 25.06
CA TYR A 286 4.94 -1.87 25.00
C TYR A 286 4.50 -2.46 26.35
N ASN A 287 5.22 -2.16 27.43
CA ASN A 287 4.97 -2.76 28.73
C ASN A 287 3.68 -2.29 29.40
N ILE A 288 3.13 -1.16 29.01
CA ILE A 288 1.93 -0.56 29.59
C ILE A 288 0.71 -0.65 28.66
N LEU A 289 0.82 -1.35 27.54
CA LEU A 289 -0.33 -1.58 26.66
C LEU A 289 -1.41 -2.39 27.39
N PRO A 290 -2.70 -1.95 27.34
CA PRO A 290 -3.75 -2.46 28.23
C PRO A 290 -4.19 -3.90 27.89
N ASN A 291 -4.24 -4.29 26.62
CA ASN A 291 -4.80 -5.57 26.18
C ASN A 291 -3.73 -6.52 25.62
N LYS A 292 -2.53 -6.46 26.15
CA LYS A 292 -1.34 -7.13 25.62
C LYS A 292 -1.52 -8.65 25.42
N GLU A 293 -2.24 -9.33 26.29
CA GLU A 293 -2.50 -10.78 26.21
C GLU A 293 -3.43 -11.14 25.05
N LEU A 294 -4.27 -10.21 24.61
CA LEU A 294 -5.24 -10.44 23.54
C LEU A 294 -4.71 -10.11 22.14
N TYR A 295 -3.61 -9.37 22.03
CA TYR A 295 -3.07 -8.98 20.73
C TYR A 295 -2.59 -10.17 19.90
N SER A 296 -2.18 -11.26 20.52
CA SER A 296 -1.81 -12.49 19.81
C SER A 296 -2.96 -13.10 18.98
N LEU A 297 -4.21 -12.75 19.33
CA LEU A 297 -5.42 -13.17 18.62
C LEU A 297 -5.86 -12.19 17.54
N TRP A 298 -5.19 -11.02 17.45
CA TRP A 298 -5.50 -10.00 16.47
C TRP A 298 -5.30 -10.49 15.04
N GLY A 299 -6.28 -10.22 14.20
CA GLY A 299 -6.22 -10.57 12.78
C GLY A 299 -6.36 -12.05 12.46
N VAL A 300 -6.67 -12.92 13.43
CA VAL A 300 -6.97 -14.34 13.15
C VAL A 300 -8.17 -14.43 12.20
N PRO A 301 -8.05 -15.16 11.06
CA PRO A 301 -9.14 -15.31 10.11
C PRO A 301 -10.40 -15.89 10.77
N LEU A 302 -11.55 -15.32 10.43
CA LEU A 302 -12.86 -15.74 10.95
C LEU A 302 -13.00 -15.64 12.49
N ALA A 303 -12.09 -14.94 13.17
CA ALA A 303 -12.09 -14.85 14.63
C ALA A 303 -13.43 -14.35 15.21
N GLN A 304 -14.03 -13.35 14.59
CA GLN A 304 -15.34 -12.82 15.03
C GLN A 304 -16.46 -13.87 14.98
N GLN A 305 -16.43 -14.80 14.02
CA GLN A 305 -17.41 -15.88 13.91
C GLN A 305 -17.28 -16.90 15.04
N PHE A 306 -16.07 -17.00 15.61
CA PHE A 306 -15.79 -17.87 16.77
C PHE A 306 -15.82 -17.13 18.11
N GLY A 307 -16.30 -15.86 18.13
CA GLY A 307 -16.38 -15.06 19.34
C GLY A 307 -15.02 -14.63 19.90
N ILE A 308 -13.95 -14.67 19.09
CA ILE A 308 -12.62 -14.24 19.50
C ILE A 308 -12.56 -12.71 19.41
N PRO A 309 -12.22 -11.99 20.51
CA PRO A 309 -12.13 -10.55 20.49
C PRO A 309 -11.02 -10.08 19.55
N GLN A 310 -11.32 -9.04 18.77
CA GLN A 310 -10.37 -8.42 17.84
C GLN A 310 -10.02 -7.03 18.36
N ILE A 311 -8.94 -6.94 19.13
CA ILE A 311 -8.47 -5.67 19.70
C ILE A 311 -7.27 -5.19 18.91
N ASP A 312 -7.41 -4.05 18.26
CA ASP A 312 -6.34 -3.44 17.47
C ASP A 312 -5.30 -2.78 18.41
N PRO A 313 -4.05 -3.29 18.46
CA PRO A 313 -3.00 -2.72 19.30
C PRO A 313 -2.63 -1.29 18.89
N LEU A 314 -2.84 -0.93 17.61
CA LEU A 314 -2.54 0.41 17.10
C LEU A 314 -3.59 1.45 17.51
N SER A 315 -4.81 1.01 17.81
CA SER A 315 -5.82 1.84 18.43
C SER A 315 -5.53 2.05 19.93
N ASP A 316 -5.12 0.99 20.63
CA ASP A 316 -4.80 1.05 22.06
C ASP A 316 -3.61 1.97 22.36
N ILE A 317 -2.56 1.97 21.49
CA ILE A 317 -1.40 2.85 21.68
C ILE A 317 -1.77 4.33 21.62
N ILE A 318 -2.77 4.71 20.80
CA ILE A 318 -3.28 6.07 20.77
C ILE A 318 -3.84 6.46 22.14
N GLY A 319 -4.63 5.59 22.76
CA GLY A 319 -5.16 5.82 24.09
C GLY A 319 -4.09 5.96 25.18
N VAL A 320 -2.90 5.38 24.99
CA VAL A 320 -1.75 5.52 25.88
C VAL A 320 -1.02 6.84 25.64
N VAL A 321 -0.76 7.22 24.39
CA VAL A 321 0.00 8.42 24.05
C VAL A 321 -0.87 9.68 24.09
N PHE A 322 -2.13 9.58 23.68
CA PHE A 322 -3.09 10.68 23.61
C PHE A 322 -4.44 10.27 24.24
N PRO A 323 -4.56 10.22 25.58
CA PRO A 323 -5.78 9.76 26.23
C PRO A 323 -7.05 10.52 25.82
N GLN A 324 -6.91 11.82 25.53
CA GLN A 324 -8.01 12.68 25.08
C GLN A 324 -8.45 12.45 23.62
N ALA A 325 -7.65 11.78 22.82
CA ALA A 325 -7.93 11.52 21.41
C ALA A 325 -8.37 10.08 21.13
N LYS A 326 -8.48 9.24 22.16
CA LYS A 326 -8.79 7.81 22.05
C LYS A 326 -10.05 7.53 21.23
N ASP A 327 -11.09 8.32 21.42
CA ASP A 327 -12.38 8.12 20.75
C ASP A 327 -12.48 8.80 19.38
N SER A 328 -11.57 9.75 19.09
CA SER A 328 -11.57 10.51 17.84
C SER A 328 -10.68 9.93 16.76
N TRP A 329 -9.65 9.18 17.13
CA TRP A 329 -8.73 8.55 16.18
C TRP A 329 -9.11 7.09 15.96
N VAL A 330 -8.95 6.62 14.72
CA VAL A 330 -9.25 5.22 14.38
C VAL A 330 -8.05 4.33 14.75
N ASN A 331 -6.86 4.67 14.25
CA ASN A 331 -5.60 4.01 14.55
C ASN A 331 -4.42 4.93 14.19
N THR A 332 -3.20 4.53 14.56
CA THR A 332 -1.98 5.20 14.10
C THR A 332 -1.38 4.49 12.89
N THR A 333 -0.72 5.26 12.04
CA THR A 333 0.08 4.69 10.95
C THR A 333 1.41 4.16 11.50
N THR A 334 1.85 3.01 10.99
CA THR A 334 3.09 2.38 11.41
C THR A 334 3.70 1.56 10.27
N PHE A 335 5.01 1.38 10.29
CA PHE A 335 5.61 0.25 9.59
C PHE A 335 5.19 -1.05 10.30
N LEU A 336 5.10 -2.15 9.60
CA LEU A 336 4.61 -3.44 10.13
C LEU A 336 5.24 -3.90 11.46
N LEU A 337 6.42 -3.38 11.81
CA LEU A 337 7.10 -3.67 13.08
C LEU A 337 6.37 -3.14 14.31
N GLY A 338 5.58 -2.07 14.21
CA GLY A 338 4.81 -1.57 15.34
C GLY A 338 3.79 -2.59 15.81
N GLU A 339 2.99 -3.12 14.88
CA GLU A 339 2.04 -4.19 15.19
C GLU A 339 2.75 -5.49 15.58
N ALA A 340 3.86 -5.84 14.89
CA ALA A 340 4.67 -6.99 15.25
C ALA A 340 5.16 -6.93 16.69
N LYS A 341 5.63 -5.76 17.15
CA LYS A 341 6.08 -5.56 18.54
C LYS A 341 4.95 -5.74 19.54
N ALA A 342 3.77 -5.21 19.23
CA ALA A 342 2.60 -5.38 20.08
C ALA A 342 2.18 -6.85 20.22
N ILE A 343 2.18 -7.61 19.12
CA ILE A 343 1.72 -9.00 19.09
C ILE A 343 2.77 -9.98 19.62
N PHE A 344 4.04 -9.83 19.22
CA PHE A 344 5.10 -10.83 19.46
C PHE A 344 6.19 -10.37 20.44
N GLY A 345 6.08 -9.17 20.97
CA GLY A 345 7.05 -8.66 21.95
C GLY A 345 8.48 -8.66 21.44
N ASP A 346 9.38 -9.31 22.17
CA ASP A 346 10.81 -9.31 21.84
C ASP A 346 11.15 -10.18 20.60
N TYR A 347 10.24 -11.04 20.17
CA TYR A 347 10.39 -11.83 18.94
C TYR A 347 9.92 -11.10 17.67
N SER A 348 9.45 -9.87 17.81
CA SER A 348 8.85 -9.08 16.72
C SER A 348 9.73 -8.96 15.48
N SER A 349 11.00 -8.68 15.64
CA SER A 349 11.95 -8.51 14.52
C SER A 349 12.15 -9.81 13.73
N ILE A 350 12.30 -10.94 14.43
CA ILE A 350 12.51 -12.25 13.78
C ILE A 350 11.25 -12.71 13.08
N ILE A 351 10.10 -12.63 13.77
CA ILE A 351 8.82 -13.14 13.22
C ILE A 351 8.40 -12.27 12.02
N SER A 352 8.46 -10.95 12.13
CA SER A 352 8.14 -10.07 11.02
C SER A 352 9.07 -10.26 9.83
N SER A 353 10.36 -10.47 10.07
CA SER A 353 11.34 -10.76 9.03
C SER A 353 11.01 -12.04 8.26
N LEU A 354 10.67 -13.12 8.97
CA LEU A 354 10.28 -14.39 8.35
C LEU A 354 8.97 -14.28 7.57
N VAL A 355 7.95 -13.63 8.15
CA VAL A 355 6.65 -13.42 7.50
C VAL A 355 6.82 -12.62 6.22
N VAL A 356 7.57 -11.54 6.26
CA VAL A 356 7.82 -10.70 5.10
C VAL A 356 8.63 -11.45 4.03
N PHE A 357 9.69 -12.16 4.43
CA PHE A 357 10.47 -12.99 3.51
C PHE A 357 9.59 -13.97 2.74
N ILE A 358 8.75 -14.75 3.45
CA ILE A 358 7.87 -15.74 2.83
C ILE A 358 6.88 -15.08 1.87
N ASN A 359 6.20 -14.00 2.29
CA ASN A 359 5.22 -13.32 1.44
C ASN A 359 5.87 -12.75 0.18
N VAL A 360 7.00 -12.05 0.31
CA VAL A 360 7.73 -11.46 -0.83
C VAL A 360 8.24 -12.54 -1.76
N PHE A 361 8.85 -13.59 -1.22
CA PHE A 361 9.36 -14.71 -2.01
C PHE A 361 8.24 -15.36 -2.83
N VAL A 362 7.14 -15.73 -2.19
CA VAL A 362 6.01 -16.40 -2.86
C VAL A 362 5.38 -15.49 -3.91
N VAL A 363 5.12 -14.22 -3.58
CA VAL A 363 4.53 -13.26 -4.52
C VAL A 363 5.43 -13.01 -5.72
N CYS A 364 6.74 -12.88 -5.54
CA CYS A 364 7.68 -12.72 -6.64
C CYS A 364 7.74 -13.97 -7.53
N VAL A 365 7.72 -15.18 -6.94
CA VAL A 365 7.67 -16.45 -7.69
C VAL A 365 6.38 -16.54 -8.49
N LEU A 366 5.23 -16.35 -7.85
CA LEU A 366 3.92 -16.42 -8.51
C LEU A 366 3.80 -15.37 -9.63
N SER A 367 4.21 -14.14 -9.37
CA SER A 367 4.21 -13.06 -10.37
C SER A 367 5.03 -13.43 -11.60
N THR A 368 6.21 -13.99 -11.40
CA THR A 368 7.09 -14.41 -12.49
C THR A 368 6.47 -15.55 -13.31
N LEU A 369 5.90 -16.55 -12.63
CA LEU A 369 5.24 -17.67 -13.31
C LEU A 369 4.01 -17.21 -14.09
N LEU A 370 3.16 -16.39 -13.52
CA LEU A 370 1.95 -15.87 -14.18
C LEU A 370 2.28 -15.00 -15.39
N VAL A 371 3.32 -14.16 -15.31
CA VAL A 371 3.79 -13.37 -16.46
C VAL A 371 4.31 -14.28 -17.59
N ARG A 372 4.95 -15.40 -17.26
CA ARG A 372 5.37 -16.39 -18.25
C ARG A 372 4.20 -17.10 -18.92
N VAL A 373 3.10 -17.33 -18.19
CA VAL A 373 1.89 -17.94 -18.75
C VAL A 373 1.15 -16.99 -19.69
N SER A 374 0.82 -15.79 -19.23
CA SER A 374 0.16 -14.77 -20.05
C SER A 374 0.38 -13.37 -19.47
N LYS A 375 1.37 -12.67 -20.01
CA LYS A 375 1.73 -11.33 -19.58
C LYS A 375 0.58 -10.32 -19.78
N ASN A 376 -0.11 -10.37 -20.91
CA ASN A 376 -1.18 -9.43 -21.24
C ASN A 376 -2.37 -9.52 -20.29
N ILE A 377 -2.63 -10.69 -19.72
CA ILE A 377 -3.74 -10.93 -18.79
C ILE A 377 -3.34 -10.58 -17.37
N PHE A 378 -2.17 -11.06 -16.93
CA PHE A 378 -1.81 -11.01 -15.52
C PHE A 378 -1.03 -9.76 -15.10
N TYR A 379 -0.28 -9.11 -16.01
CA TYR A 379 0.61 -8.00 -15.63
C TYR A 379 -0.11 -6.87 -14.88
N PRO A 380 -1.27 -6.32 -15.34
CA PRO A 380 -1.95 -5.25 -14.62
C PRO A 380 -2.44 -5.70 -13.23
N ALA A 381 -2.93 -6.95 -13.11
CA ALA A 381 -3.38 -7.51 -11.85
C ALA A 381 -2.21 -7.71 -10.86
N ILE A 382 -1.09 -8.23 -11.35
CA ILE A 382 0.14 -8.37 -10.58
C ILE A 382 0.62 -6.99 -10.11
N PHE A 383 0.61 -5.98 -10.97
CA PHE A 383 1.03 -4.64 -10.60
C PHE A 383 0.14 -4.05 -9.51
N VAL A 384 -1.19 -4.20 -9.63
CA VAL A 384 -2.15 -3.78 -8.58
C VAL A 384 -1.86 -4.49 -7.27
N MET A 385 -1.73 -5.80 -7.29
CA MET A 385 -1.54 -6.57 -6.07
C MET A 385 -0.20 -6.29 -5.40
N ILE A 386 0.87 -6.20 -6.17
CA ILE A 386 2.19 -5.90 -5.61
C ILE A 386 2.22 -4.51 -5.00
N GLN A 387 1.66 -3.47 -5.65
CA GLN A 387 1.65 -2.12 -5.08
C GLN A 387 0.90 -2.02 -3.75
N THR A 388 0.03 -2.98 -3.46
CA THR A 388 -0.78 -3.03 -2.24
C THR A 388 -0.19 -3.92 -1.14
N ILE A 389 1.01 -4.46 -1.31
CA ILE A 389 1.71 -5.18 -0.22
C ILE A 389 1.83 -4.23 0.98
N PRO A 390 1.37 -4.61 2.18
CA PRO A 390 1.20 -3.68 3.29
C PRO A 390 2.46 -3.54 4.16
N PHE A 391 3.63 -3.19 3.58
CA PHE A 391 4.84 -2.99 4.40
C PHE A 391 4.74 -1.78 5.32
N ALA A 392 4.14 -0.69 4.84
CA ALA A 392 3.93 0.54 5.59
C ALA A 392 2.61 0.55 6.37
N ASN A 393 2.04 -0.63 6.67
CA ASN A 393 0.78 -0.78 7.39
C ASN A 393 0.91 -1.90 8.45
N ASN A 394 0.03 -2.89 8.39
CA ASN A 394 -0.13 -3.90 9.42
C ASN A 394 0.53 -5.23 9.04
N LEU A 395 1.21 -5.86 9.98
CA LEU A 395 1.77 -7.20 9.83
C LEU A 395 0.66 -8.25 9.65
N THR A 396 -0.48 -8.09 10.31
CA THR A 396 -1.63 -9.01 10.22
C THR A 396 -2.14 -9.21 8.81
N ASP A 397 -1.99 -8.25 7.91
CA ASP A 397 -2.33 -8.42 6.51
C ASP A 397 -1.40 -9.40 5.77
N LEU A 398 -0.19 -9.62 6.28
CA LEU A 398 0.76 -10.62 5.77
C LEU A 398 0.71 -11.95 6.53
N LEU A 399 0.17 -11.96 7.76
CA LEU A 399 0.01 -13.17 8.56
C LEU A 399 -1.04 -14.11 7.97
N TYR A 400 -0.99 -15.35 8.37
CA TYR A 400 -1.95 -16.42 8.00
C TYR A 400 -2.12 -16.59 6.48
N GLY A 401 -1.15 -16.12 5.68
CA GLY A 401 -1.24 -16.18 4.21
C GLY A 401 -2.34 -15.30 3.59
N ARG A 402 -2.91 -14.36 4.35
CA ARG A 402 -4.01 -13.48 3.88
C ARG A 402 -3.67 -12.76 2.58
N PHE A 403 -2.49 -12.16 2.51
CA PHE A 403 -2.07 -11.45 1.31
C PHE A 403 -1.87 -12.40 0.12
N ILE A 404 -1.24 -13.56 0.33
CA ILE A 404 -1.02 -14.57 -0.72
C ILE A 404 -2.35 -15.10 -1.23
N PHE A 405 -3.29 -15.40 -0.33
CA PHE A 405 -4.64 -15.83 -0.70
C PHE A 405 -5.37 -14.77 -1.51
N GLY A 406 -5.37 -13.51 -1.03
CA GLY A 406 -5.94 -12.38 -1.76
C GLY A 406 -5.31 -12.19 -3.13
N PHE A 407 -3.99 -12.32 -3.23
CA PHE A 407 -3.27 -12.27 -4.51
C PHE A 407 -3.77 -13.35 -5.47
N LEU A 408 -3.87 -14.60 -5.03
CA LEU A 408 -4.33 -15.71 -5.87
C LEU A 408 -5.79 -15.51 -6.32
N VAL A 409 -6.67 -15.13 -5.41
CA VAL A 409 -8.09 -14.85 -5.72
C VAL A 409 -8.17 -13.72 -6.75
N PHE A 410 -7.40 -12.66 -6.59
CA PHE A 410 -7.42 -11.54 -7.54
C PHE A 410 -6.94 -11.95 -8.93
N MET A 411 -5.97 -12.88 -9.03
CA MET A 411 -5.51 -13.40 -10.33
C MET A 411 -6.57 -14.21 -11.09
N LEU A 412 -7.61 -14.72 -10.42
CA LEU A 412 -8.72 -15.40 -11.10
C LEU A 412 -9.59 -14.44 -11.92
N PHE A 413 -9.69 -13.14 -11.53
CA PHE A 413 -10.58 -12.19 -12.20
C PHE A 413 -10.22 -11.90 -13.66
N PRO A 414 -8.96 -11.56 -14.00
CA PRO A 414 -8.57 -11.40 -15.40
C PRO A 414 -8.88 -12.64 -16.25
N VAL A 415 -8.71 -13.82 -15.66
CA VAL A 415 -9.02 -15.10 -16.32
C VAL A 415 -10.52 -15.23 -16.56
N LEU A 416 -11.35 -15.01 -15.54
CA LEU A 416 -12.80 -15.07 -15.66
C LEU A 416 -13.32 -14.08 -16.71
N ILE A 417 -12.82 -12.84 -16.72
CA ILE A 417 -13.21 -11.86 -17.73
C ILE A 417 -12.81 -12.32 -19.15
N CYS A 418 -11.61 -12.91 -19.31
CA CYS A 418 -11.22 -13.49 -20.59
C CYS A 418 -12.16 -14.59 -21.04
N PHE A 419 -12.53 -15.51 -20.15
CA PHE A 419 -13.51 -16.56 -20.47
C PHE A 419 -14.89 -15.99 -20.84
N LEU A 420 -15.39 -15.02 -20.10
CA LEU A 420 -16.66 -14.34 -20.40
C LEU A 420 -16.63 -13.62 -21.76
N CYS A 421 -15.50 -13.04 -22.14
CA CYS A 421 -15.38 -12.31 -23.39
C CYS A 421 -15.13 -13.20 -24.61
N TYR A 422 -14.37 -14.29 -24.46
CA TYR A 422 -13.80 -15.04 -25.58
C TYR A 422 -14.00 -16.55 -25.51
N GLY A 423 -14.53 -17.09 -24.38
CA GLY A 423 -14.64 -18.53 -24.16
C GLY A 423 -13.31 -19.28 -23.97
N LYS A 424 -12.18 -18.56 -24.02
CA LYS A 424 -10.81 -19.10 -23.85
C LYS A 424 -9.84 -18.01 -23.39
N LEU A 425 -8.69 -18.43 -22.88
CA LEU A 425 -7.57 -17.52 -22.65
C LEU A 425 -7.01 -17.09 -24.00
N LYS A 426 -7.20 -15.82 -24.35
CA LYS A 426 -6.66 -15.26 -25.59
C LYS A 426 -5.32 -14.59 -25.28
N ASN A 427 -4.23 -15.17 -25.76
CA ASN A 427 -2.93 -14.53 -25.82
C ASN A 427 -2.91 -13.67 -27.08
N ASP A 428 -3.06 -12.34 -26.96
CA ASP A 428 -2.72 -11.43 -28.06
C ASP A 428 -1.19 -11.40 -28.18
N GLU A 429 -0.68 -11.92 -29.25
CA GLU A 429 0.72 -11.77 -29.70
C GLU A 429 1.04 -10.30 -30.02
#